data_686183d00a0ae7236d0618dc519163f3
#
_entry.id   686183d00a0ae7236d0618dc519163f3
#
_cell.length_a   1.000
_cell.length_b   1.000
_cell.length_c   1.000
_cell.angle_alpha   90.00
_cell.angle_beta   90.00
_cell.angle_gamma   90.00
#
_symmetry.space_group_name_H-M   'P 1'
#
loop_
_entity.id
_entity.type
_entity.pdbx_description
1 polymer ?
#
loop_
_entity_poly.entity_id
_entity_poly.type
_entity_poly.pdbx_seq_one_letter_code
_entity_poly.pdbx_strand_id
1 'polypeptide(L)'
;MTNEFNPDGKNIRFIDSHYKDLFRIPDGGCIQIHYPDETVVKPCKFIDEYHTQIGTNVFHICQFAEIMERNGASYMAEPEIMGDEAAWKVGKDRILAIQTCDDGYDYTLFDENYNEIDGGQVDNPEMSMIEVRTDILESFNLAHRELRAMVYEDVMEQGFEVGRQAVVVNDPIAELAFKLDRFAENFDPYEYMDQVNDVQAHIQEIKADLAAGKTAPYREFLDTAIAESREETAVEVAKVLRSQLDKIDPPKRESVMEKLAQAAEKTAPASPSPKRKEPER
;
A
#
# COMPACT_ATOMS: atom_id res chain seq x y z
N MET A 1 15.88 41.21 16.42
CA MET A 1 16.53 39.91 16.65
C MET A 1 16.08 39.00 15.52
N THR A 2 16.94 38.69 14.58
CA THR A 2 16.69 37.73 13.52
C THR A 2 16.53 36.36 14.18
N ASN A 3 15.42 35.72 13.95
CA ASN A 3 15.14 34.37 14.45
C ASN A 3 16.08 33.41 13.70
N GLU A 4 16.98 32.72 14.40
CA GLU A 4 17.98 31.82 13.81
C GLU A 4 17.36 30.67 13.03
N PHE A 5 16.07 30.35 13.28
CA PHE A 5 15.31 29.28 12.61
C PHE A 5 14.57 29.70 11.35
N ASN A 6 14.53 31.00 11.02
CA ASN A 6 13.96 31.47 9.78
C ASN A 6 14.83 32.63 9.24
N PRO A 7 15.86 32.34 8.45
CA PRO A 7 16.78 33.33 7.92
C PRO A 7 16.07 34.41 7.08
N ASP A 8 14.90 34.11 6.49
CA ASP A 8 14.10 35.06 5.73
C ASP A 8 13.17 35.89 6.62
N GLY A 9 13.11 35.61 7.93
CA GLY A 9 12.34 36.38 8.92
C GLY A 9 10.81 36.27 8.78
N LYS A 10 10.32 35.36 7.96
CA LYS A 10 8.88 35.18 7.72
C LYS A 10 8.29 34.20 8.72
N ASN A 11 7.87 34.73 9.86
CA ASN A 11 7.12 33.97 10.87
C ASN A 11 5.69 34.49 10.94
N ILE A 12 4.76 33.56 10.94
CA ILE A 12 3.33 33.83 11.12
C ILE A 12 3.06 33.89 12.62
N ARG A 13 2.53 35.01 13.07
CA ARG A 13 2.19 35.24 14.47
C ARG A 13 0.72 34.94 14.72
N PHE A 14 0.41 34.18 15.76
CA PHE A 14 -0.95 33.91 16.22
C PHE A 14 -1.18 34.54 17.60
N ILE A 15 -2.35 35.14 17.76
CA ILE A 15 -2.79 35.83 18.99
C ILE A 15 -4.16 35.30 19.40
N ASP A 16 -4.52 35.48 20.68
CA ASP A 16 -5.91 35.28 21.15
C ASP A 16 -6.79 36.52 20.86
N SER A 17 -8.08 36.42 21.16
CA SER A 17 -9.05 37.51 21.02
C SER A 17 -8.77 38.72 21.92
N HIS A 18 -7.90 38.57 22.91
CA HIS A 18 -7.43 39.63 23.80
C HIS A 18 -6.09 40.25 23.38
N TYR A 19 -5.65 39.94 22.11
CA TYR A 19 -4.40 40.40 21.50
C TYR A 19 -3.12 39.90 22.19
N LYS A 20 -3.19 38.81 22.97
CA LYS A 20 -2.05 38.18 23.59
C LYS A 20 -1.40 37.22 22.61
N ASP A 21 -0.08 37.25 22.50
CA ASP A 21 0.69 36.27 21.71
C ASP A 21 0.50 34.84 22.24
N LEU A 22 0.13 33.95 21.34
CA LEU A 22 0.00 32.53 21.62
C LEU A 22 1.25 31.77 21.17
N PHE A 23 1.55 31.80 19.89
CA PHE A 23 2.67 31.10 19.29
C PHE A 23 3.03 31.70 17.92
N ARG A 24 4.12 31.21 17.34
CA ARG A 24 4.55 31.55 15.98
C ARG A 24 4.93 30.26 15.25
N ILE A 25 4.66 30.24 13.94
CA ILE A 25 5.07 29.17 13.03
C ILE A 25 5.84 29.75 11.84
N PRO A 26 6.74 28.99 11.20
CA PRO A 26 7.38 29.40 9.95
C PRO A 26 6.36 29.53 8.80
N ASP A 27 6.72 30.26 7.75
CA ASP A 27 5.97 30.29 6.50
C ASP A 27 5.89 28.88 5.91
N GLY A 28 4.72 28.42 5.52
CA GLY A 28 4.45 27.03 5.09
C GLY A 28 4.12 26.07 6.22
N GLY A 29 4.30 26.45 7.48
CA GLY A 29 3.93 25.62 8.63
C GLY A 29 2.41 25.46 8.76
N CYS A 30 1.97 24.50 9.56
CA CYS A 30 0.56 24.18 9.78
C CYS A 30 0.11 24.53 11.19
N ILE A 31 -1.18 24.85 11.32
CA ILE A 31 -1.87 24.95 12.61
C ILE A 31 -2.91 23.86 12.75
N GLN A 32 -3.05 23.37 13.96
CA GLN A 32 -4.15 22.50 14.35
C GLN A 32 -5.26 23.33 15.00
N ILE A 33 -6.49 23.18 14.50
CA ILE A 33 -7.68 23.86 15.00
C ILE A 33 -8.62 22.81 15.57
N HIS A 34 -8.98 22.98 16.84
CA HIS A 34 -9.94 22.14 17.55
C HIS A 34 -11.29 22.86 17.59
N TYR A 35 -12.22 22.41 16.76
CA TYR A 35 -13.63 22.77 16.86
C TYR A 35 -14.32 21.85 17.88
N PRO A 36 -15.56 22.19 18.34
CA PRO A 36 -16.28 21.37 19.31
C PRO A 36 -16.53 19.92 18.87
N ASP A 37 -16.62 19.68 17.58
CA ASP A 37 -17.00 18.41 16.93
C ASP A 37 -15.90 17.80 16.04
N GLU A 38 -14.87 18.56 15.70
CA GLU A 38 -13.79 18.04 14.83
C GLU A 38 -12.45 18.74 15.11
N THR A 39 -11.38 18.08 14.72
CA THR A 39 -10.02 18.65 14.68
C THR A 39 -9.51 18.65 13.24
N VAL A 40 -8.99 19.80 12.81
CA VAL A 40 -8.47 19.98 11.46
C VAL A 40 -7.07 20.59 11.49
N VAL A 41 -6.24 20.22 10.54
CA VAL A 41 -4.93 20.82 10.29
C VAL A 41 -5.01 21.67 9.04
N LYS A 42 -4.53 22.92 9.12
CA LYS A 42 -4.53 23.85 7.99
C LYS A 42 -3.16 24.44 7.74
N PRO A 43 -2.66 24.35 6.51
CA PRO A 43 -1.44 25.00 6.11
C PRO A 43 -1.59 26.51 6.16
N CYS A 44 -0.52 27.20 6.53
CA CYS A 44 -0.46 28.64 6.67
C CYS A 44 0.61 29.21 5.75
N LYS A 45 0.29 30.33 5.09
CA LYS A 45 1.21 31.06 4.25
C LYS A 45 1.31 32.51 4.70
N PHE A 46 2.53 32.96 4.89
CA PHE A 46 2.82 34.36 5.23
C PHE A 46 2.42 35.29 4.07
N ILE A 47 1.61 36.29 4.34
CA ILE A 47 1.26 37.36 3.38
C ILE A 47 1.99 38.63 3.76
N ASP A 48 1.71 39.17 4.96
CA ASP A 48 2.37 40.33 5.53
C ASP A 48 2.30 40.27 7.08
N GLU A 49 2.75 41.30 7.76
CA GLU A 49 2.80 41.41 9.22
C GLU A 49 1.44 41.19 9.91
N TYR A 50 0.35 41.50 9.22
CA TYR A 50 -1.01 41.42 9.78
C TYR A 50 -1.90 40.39 9.10
N HIS A 51 -1.48 39.83 7.97
CA HIS A 51 -2.30 38.91 7.18
C HIS A 51 -1.56 37.56 6.96
N THR A 52 -2.31 36.50 7.10
CA THR A 52 -1.89 35.18 6.75
C THR A 52 -2.98 34.46 5.95
N GLN A 53 -2.56 33.64 5.00
CA GLN A 53 -3.45 32.68 4.38
C GLN A 53 -3.49 31.43 5.26
N ILE A 54 -4.69 30.96 5.60
CA ILE A 54 -4.93 29.73 6.36
C ILE A 54 -5.83 28.84 5.50
N GLY A 55 -5.29 27.74 5.02
CA GLY A 55 -5.92 26.96 3.96
C GLY A 55 -6.09 27.80 2.70
N THR A 56 -7.33 28.01 2.26
CA THR A 56 -7.66 28.80 1.05
C THR A 56 -8.01 30.26 1.33
N ASN A 57 -8.15 30.67 2.58
CA ASN A 57 -8.64 31.99 2.96
C ASN A 57 -7.54 32.86 3.55
N VAL A 58 -7.57 34.18 3.25
CA VAL A 58 -6.68 35.14 3.87
C VAL A 58 -7.42 35.82 5.04
N PHE A 59 -6.75 35.86 6.17
CA PHE A 59 -7.26 36.44 7.41
C PHE A 59 -6.35 37.56 7.90
N HIS A 60 -6.95 38.63 8.44
CA HIS A 60 -6.23 39.49 9.36
C HIS A 60 -6.10 38.78 10.72
N ILE A 61 -4.96 38.90 11.37
CA ILE A 61 -4.63 38.18 12.61
C ILE A 61 -5.69 38.33 13.71
N CYS A 62 -6.21 39.57 13.95
CA CYS A 62 -7.26 39.80 14.93
C CYS A 62 -8.61 39.16 14.51
N GLN A 63 -8.94 39.25 13.23
CA GLN A 63 -10.18 38.67 12.69
C GLN A 63 -10.20 37.16 12.84
N PHE A 64 -9.07 36.50 12.61
CA PHE A 64 -8.95 35.05 12.80
C PHE A 64 -9.21 34.67 14.26
N ALA A 65 -8.57 35.36 15.21
CA ALA A 65 -8.74 35.12 16.65
C ALA A 65 -10.21 35.27 17.10
N GLU A 66 -10.89 36.37 16.66
CA GLU A 66 -12.30 36.62 16.97
C GLU A 66 -13.25 35.58 16.37
N ILE A 67 -12.96 35.08 15.15
CA ILE A 67 -13.75 34.02 14.50
C ILE A 67 -13.60 32.72 15.27
N MET A 68 -12.40 32.36 15.68
CA MET A 68 -12.14 31.13 16.43
C MET A 68 -12.85 31.16 17.79
N GLU A 69 -12.74 32.27 18.53
CA GLU A 69 -13.48 32.42 19.80
C GLU A 69 -14.98 32.29 19.61
N ARG A 70 -15.55 32.95 18.60
CA ARG A 70 -16.99 32.89 18.30
C ARG A 70 -17.47 31.49 17.97
N ASN A 71 -16.62 30.68 17.35
CA ASN A 71 -16.92 29.31 17.00
C ASN A 71 -16.61 28.32 18.15
N GLY A 72 -16.15 28.80 19.29
CA GLY A 72 -15.72 27.96 20.42
C GLY A 72 -14.53 27.07 20.08
N ALA A 73 -13.72 27.51 19.12
CA ALA A 73 -12.55 26.78 18.65
C ALA A 73 -11.26 27.28 19.32
N SER A 74 -10.35 26.35 19.60
CA SER A 74 -8.98 26.66 19.99
C SER A 74 -8.01 26.26 18.86
N TYR A 75 -6.81 26.82 18.88
CA TYR A 75 -5.80 26.54 17.87
C TYR A 75 -4.38 26.60 18.43
N MET A 76 -3.50 25.81 17.84
CA MET A 76 -2.11 25.69 18.23
C MET A 76 -1.24 25.37 17.00
N ALA A 77 0.08 25.52 17.15
CA ALA A 77 0.98 24.95 16.15
C ALA A 77 0.72 23.44 16.03
N GLU A 78 0.80 22.89 14.83
CA GLU A 78 0.64 21.46 14.64
C GLU A 78 1.71 20.73 15.48
N PRO A 79 1.31 19.78 16.36
CA PRO A 79 2.25 19.02 17.14
C PRO A 79 3.01 18.04 16.25
N GLU A 80 4.20 17.68 16.67
CA GLU A 80 4.97 16.61 16.03
C GLU A 80 4.20 15.29 16.06
N ILE A 81 4.28 14.52 14.98
CA ILE A 81 3.65 13.20 14.88
C ILE A 81 4.60 12.19 15.50
N MET A 82 4.15 11.56 16.58
CA MET A 82 4.95 10.65 17.43
C MET A 82 4.73 9.16 17.09
N GLY A 83 4.18 8.85 15.94
CA GLY A 83 3.90 7.47 15.52
C GLY A 83 4.68 7.08 14.27
N ASP A 84 4.73 5.77 14.01
CA ASP A 84 5.37 5.20 12.83
C ASP A 84 4.44 5.22 11.61
N GLU A 85 3.18 5.59 11.81
CA GLU A 85 2.16 5.63 10.78
C GLU A 85 1.16 6.76 11.03
N ALA A 86 0.64 7.35 9.97
CA ALA A 86 -0.41 8.35 10.04
C ALA A 86 -1.19 8.42 8.72
N ALA A 87 -2.47 8.81 8.81
CA ALA A 87 -3.30 9.06 7.65
C ALA A 87 -4.13 10.34 7.79
N TRP A 88 -4.42 10.98 6.66
CA TRP A 88 -5.19 12.21 6.60
C TRP A 88 -6.17 12.20 5.44
N LYS A 89 -7.37 12.68 5.71
CA LYS A 89 -8.22 13.17 4.63
C LYS A 89 -7.71 14.54 4.20
N VAL A 90 -7.40 14.68 2.91
CA VAL A 90 -6.83 15.89 2.29
C VAL A 90 -7.90 16.61 1.49
N GLY A 91 -8.47 17.67 2.05
CA GLY A 91 -9.63 18.35 1.47
C GLY A 91 -10.85 17.42 1.48
N LYS A 92 -11.54 17.33 0.33
CA LYS A 92 -12.79 16.55 0.20
C LYS A 92 -12.61 15.22 -0.52
N ASP A 93 -11.61 15.13 -1.40
CA ASP A 93 -11.52 14.14 -2.46
C ASP A 93 -10.20 13.36 -2.49
N ARG A 94 -9.34 13.49 -1.47
CA ARG A 94 -8.07 12.76 -1.36
C ARG A 94 -7.88 12.21 0.05
N ILE A 95 -7.13 11.12 0.14
CA ILE A 95 -6.68 10.52 1.39
C ILE A 95 -5.20 10.19 1.21
N LEU A 96 -4.38 10.56 2.18
CA LEU A 96 -2.96 10.26 2.21
C LEU A 96 -2.66 9.41 3.43
N ALA A 97 -1.98 8.29 3.23
CA ALA A 97 -1.45 7.43 4.27
C ALA A 97 0.08 7.40 4.16
N ILE A 98 0.79 7.46 5.28
CA ILE A 98 2.26 7.41 5.37
C ILE A 98 2.63 6.48 6.50
N GLN A 99 3.64 5.63 6.26
CA GLN A 99 4.23 4.73 7.24
C GLN A 99 5.75 4.83 7.18
N THR A 100 6.43 4.74 8.32
CA THR A 100 7.90 4.63 8.38
C THR A 100 8.34 3.26 7.89
N CYS A 101 9.44 3.22 7.16
CA CYS A 101 10.15 2.00 6.76
C CYS A 101 11.65 2.13 7.08
N ASP A 102 12.43 1.07 6.87
CA ASP A 102 13.84 1.03 7.26
C ASP A 102 14.68 2.16 6.64
N ASP A 103 14.38 2.55 5.40
CA ASP A 103 15.14 3.55 4.63
C ASP A 103 14.43 4.92 4.52
N GLY A 104 13.28 5.10 5.19
CA GLY A 104 12.52 6.35 5.12
C GLY A 104 11.02 6.15 5.35
N TYR A 105 10.20 6.43 4.33
CA TYR A 105 8.74 6.42 4.45
C TYR A 105 8.09 5.84 3.21
N ASP A 106 7.12 4.95 3.40
CA ASP A 106 6.19 4.53 2.36
C ASP A 106 4.94 5.42 2.41
N TYR A 107 4.40 5.78 1.25
CA TYR A 107 3.15 6.50 1.18
C TYR A 107 2.19 5.92 0.15
N THR A 108 0.90 6.12 0.40
CA THR A 108 -0.17 5.83 -0.55
C THR A 108 -1.15 6.99 -0.59
N LEU A 109 -1.44 7.48 -1.79
CA LEU A 109 -2.44 8.52 -2.06
C LEU A 109 -3.66 7.89 -2.71
N PHE A 110 -4.84 8.06 -2.08
CA PHE A 110 -6.11 7.55 -2.56
C PHE A 110 -7.04 8.68 -3.01
N ASP A 111 -8.03 8.35 -3.82
CA ASP A 111 -9.21 9.20 -4.05
C ASP A 111 -10.22 9.08 -2.89
N GLU A 112 -11.36 9.78 -2.99
CA GLU A 112 -12.42 9.76 -1.98
C GLU A 112 -13.11 8.39 -1.82
N ASN A 113 -12.95 7.49 -2.80
CA ASN A 113 -13.50 6.14 -2.84
C ASN A 113 -12.45 5.08 -2.49
N TYR A 114 -11.30 5.47 -1.97
CA TYR A 114 -10.16 4.62 -1.63
C TYR A 114 -9.53 3.89 -2.82
N ASN A 115 -9.71 4.37 -4.06
CA ASN A 115 -8.90 3.90 -5.17
C ASN A 115 -7.52 4.53 -5.07
N GLU A 116 -6.47 3.72 -5.15
CA GLU A 116 -5.09 4.20 -5.19
C GLU A 116 -4.84 5.04 -6.44
N ILE A 117 -4.34 6.25 -6.24
CA ILE A 117 -3.96 7.19 -7.29
C ILE A 117 -2.46 7.11 -7.53
N ASP A 118 -1.72 7.03 -6.46
CA ASP A 118 -0.26 6.99 -6.47
C ASP A 118 0.27 6.38 -5.16
N GLY A 119 1.47 5.79 -5.22
CA GLY A 119 2.15 5.24 -4.07
C GLY A 119 3.64 5.13 -4.35
N GLY A 120 4.45 5.21 -3.30
CA GLY A 120 5.89 5.15 -3.45
C GLY A 120 6.62 5.29 -2.13
N GLN A 121 7.95 5.38 -2.24
CA GLN A 121 8.85 5.50 -1.12
C GLN A 121 9.60 6.84 -1.16
N VAL A 122 9.78 7.44 0.01
CA VAL A 122 10.64 8.61 0.22
C VAL A 122 11.87 8.16 0.99
N ASP A 123 12.99 8.01 0.28
CA ASP A 123 14.26 7.49 0.81
C ASP A 123 15.01 8.58 1.61
N ASN A 124 14.43 9.07 2.68
CA ASN A 124 15.06 10.03 3.58
C ASN A 124 14.61 9.84 5.04
N PRO A 125 15.32 9.04 5.83
CA PRO A 125 14.96 8.76 7.22
C PRO A 125 15.21 9.96 8.17
N GLU A 126 15.90 11.02 7.72
CA GLU A 126 16.17 12.22 8.53
C GLU A 126 14.99 13.21 8.53
N MET A 127 14.06 13.08 7.57
CA MET A 127 12.85 13.90 7.53
C MET A 127 11.85 13.46 8.60
N SER A 128 11.15 14.42 9.17
CA SER A 128 9.96 14.12 9.97
C SER A 128 8.78 13.73 9.08
N MET A 129 7.82 12.98 9.61
CA MET A 129 6.60 12.60 8.87
C MET A 129 5.81 13.83 8.38
N ILE A 130 5.87 14.96 9.10
CA ILE A 130 5.26 16.23 8.66
C ILE A 130 5.96 16.79 7.42
N GLU A 131 7.29 16.74 7.35
CA GLU A 131 8.05 17.18 6.18
C GLU A 131 7.76 16.29 4.98
N VAL A 132 7.79 14.97 5.16
CA VAL A 132 7.43 14.00 4.11
C VAL A 132 6.01 14.24 3.61
N ARG A 133 5.04 14.39 4.51
CA ARG A 133 3.66 14.73 4.15
C ARG A 133 3.59 16.01 3.32
N THR A 134 4.32 17.04 3.74
CA THR A 134 4.32 18.34 3.05
C THR A 134 4.88 18.21 1.64
N ASP A 135 6.02 17.53 1.47
CA ASP A 135 6.64 17.31 0.17
C ASP A 135 5.73 16.51 -0.79
N ILE A 136 5.07 15.46 -0.28
CA ILE A 136 4.09 14.71 -1.06
C ILE A 136 2.93 15.61 -1.48
N LEU A 137 2.33 16.35 -0.54
CA LEU A 137 1.21 17.24 -0.85
C LEU A 137 1.60 18.36 -1.83
N GLU A 138 2.82 18.87 -1.77
CA GLU A 138 3.34 19.85 -2.73
C GLU A 138 3.49 19.24 -4.13
N SER A 139 4.02 18.04 -4.23
CA SER A 139 4.22 17.36 -5.52
C SER A 139 2.91 17.10 -6.27
N PHE A 140 1.81 16.89 -5.53
CA PHE A 140 0.46 16.74 -6.08
C PHE A 140 -0.36 18.05 -6.12
N ASN A 141 0.25 19.19 -5.78
CA ASN A 141 -0.42 20.49 -5.69
C ASN A 141 -1.61 20.48 -4.70
N LEU A 142 -1.45 19.79 -3.58
CA LEU A 142 -2.44 19.61 -2.51
C LEU A 142 -2.08 20.37 -1.22
N ALA A 143 -0.89 20.96 -1.13
CA ALA A 143 -0.35 21.58 0.09
C ALA A 143 -1.21 22.69 0.70
N HIS A 144 -2.11 23.30 -0.10
CA HIS A 144 -3.03 24.34 0.36
C HIS A 144 -4.33 23.81 0.99
N ARG A 145 -4.53 22.47 0.97
CA ARG A 145 -5.76 21.83 1.44
C ARG A 145 -5.76 21.63 2.93
N GLU A 146 -6.96 21.61 3.50
CA GLU A 146 -7.21 21.24 4.89
C GLU A 146 -6.98 19.74 5.10
N LEU A 147 -6.41 19.39 6.23
CA LEU A 147 -6.13 18.01 6.61
C LEU A 147 -6.98 17.63 7.82
N ARG A 148 -7.53 16.42 7.80
CA ARG A 148 -8.20 15.80 8.94
C ARG A 148 -7.55 14.46 9.20
N ALA A 149 -7.10 14.26 10.44
CA ALA A 149 -6.52 12.99 10.85
C ALA A 149 -7.54 11.84 10.67
N MET A 150 -7.05 10.71 10.22
CA MET A 150 -7.77 9.44 10.08
C MET A 150 -7.00 8.33 10.80
N VAL A 151 -7.65 7.24 11.08
CA VAL A 151 -6.99 6.03 11.58
C VAL A 151 -6.30 5.37 10.39
N TYR A 152 -5.00 5.14 10.50
CA TYR A 152 -4.18 4.61 9.40
C TYR A 152 -4.66 3.23 8.96
N GLU A 153 -4.87 2.32 9.93
CA GLU A 153 -5.30 0.96 9.67
C GLU A 153 -6.65 0.92 8.94
N ASP A 154 -7.62 1.78 9.34
CA ASP A 154 -8.93 1.86 8.69
C ASP A 154 -8.78 2.31 7.22
N VAL A 155 -7.87 3.25 6.94
CA VAL A 155 -7.61 3.74 5.58
C VAL A 155 -7.01 2.65 4.73
N MET A 156 -6.00 1.94 5.24
CA MET A 156 -5.33 0.88 4.48
C MET A 156 -6.25 -0.32 4.27
N GLU A 157 -7.08 -0.69 5.25
CA GLU A 157 -8.07 -1.75 5.09
C GLU A 157 -9.10 -1.41 4.01
N GLN A 158 -9.63 -0.17 4.01
CA GLN A 158 -10.58 0.27 2.98
C GLN A 158 -9.93 0.31 1.58
N GLY A 159 -8.72 0.85 1.46
CA GLY A 159 -7.98 0.86 0.20
C GLY A 159 -7.72 -0.56 -0.33
N PHE A 160 -7.35 -1.47 0.56
CA PHE A 160 -7.17 -2.88 0.25
C PHE A 160 -8.47 -3.53 -0.26
N GLU A 161 -9.59 -3.31 0.42
CA GLU A 161 -10.89 -3.87 0.03
C GLU A 161 -11.36 -3.33 -1.33
N VAL A 162 -11.15 -2.04 -1.60
CA VAL A 162 -11.47 -1.42 -2.90
C VAL A 162 -10.58 -1.99 -4.00
N GLY A 163 -9.26 -2.08 -3.77
CA GLY A 163 -8.33 -2.71 -4.71
C GLY A 163 -8.70 -4.16 -5.00
N ARG A 164 -9.05 -4.93 -3.96
CA ARG A 164 -9.53 -6.30 -4.09
C ARG A 164 -10.82 -6.39 -4.92
N GLN A 165 -11.79 -5.51 -4.67
CA GLN A 165 -13.04 -5.49 -5.42
C GLN A 165 -12.85 -5.11 -6.88
N ALA A 166 -11.97 -4.16 -7.17
CA ALA A 166 -11.64 -3.76 -8.54
C ALA A 166 -11.05 -4.94 -9.35
N VAL A 167 -10.24 -5.79 -8.70
CA VAL A 167 -9.67 -7.01 -9.31
C VAL A 167 -10.73 -8.10 -9.49
N VAL A 168 -11.64 -8.24 -8.52
CA VAL A 168 -12.64 -9.35 -8.47
C VAL A 168 -13.79 -9.15 -9.46
N VAL A 169 -14.11 -7.90 -9.83
CA VAL A 169 -15.39 -7.60 -10.50
C VAL A 169 -15.53 -8.24 -11.88
N ASN A 170 -14.47 -8.63 -12.60
CA ASN A 170 -14.61 -9.20 -13.94
C ASN A 170 -13.58 -10.28 -14.38
N ASP A 171 -12.59 -10.65 -13.57
CA ASP A 171 -11.60 -11.64 -14.00
C ASP A 171 -11.14 -12.55 -12.84
N PRO A 172 -11.65 -13.81 -12.78
CA PRO A 172 -11.22 -14.80 -11.77
C PRO A 172 -9.72 -15.13 -11.80
N ILE A 173 -9.05 -14.93 -12.94
CA ILE A 173 -7.61 -15.15 -13.09
C ILE A 173 -6.84 -14.01 -12.42
N ALA A 174 -7.28 -12.76 -12.59
CA ALA A 174 -6.72 -11.61 -11.91
C ALA A 174 -6.88 -11.71 -10.37
N GLU A 175 -8.02 -12.22 -9.88
CA GLU A 175 -8.22 -12.51 -8.45
C GLU A 175 -7.21 -13.53 -7.92
N LEU A 176 -6.95 -14.59 -8.68
CA LEU A 176 -5.95 -15.59 -8.30
C LEU A 176 -4.53 -15.03 -8.30
N ALA A 177 -4.18 -14.20 -9.28
CA ALA A 177 -2.88 -13.53 -9.34
C ALA A 177 -2.65 -12.62 -8.12
N PHE A 178 -3.67 -11.85 -7.74
CA PHE A 178 -3.62 -11.00 -6.55
C PHE A 178 -3.46 -11.80 -5.24
N LYS A 179 -4.20 -12.91 -5.08
CA LYS A 179 -4.05 -13.80 -3.92
C LYS A 179 -2.68 -14.47 -3.87
N LEU A 180 -2.08 -14.74 -5.04
CA LEU A 180 -0.73 -15.26 -5.12
C LEU A 180 0.32 -14.26 -4.64
N ASP A 181 0.17 -12.97 -4.98
CA ASP A 181 1.05 -11.91 -4.48
C ASP A 181 0.99 -11.84 -2.95
N ARG A 182 -0.20 -11.80 -2.39
CA ARG A 182 -0.38 -11.77 -0.93
C ARG A 182 0.16 -13.02 -0.24
N PHE A 183 0.07 -14.17 -0.88
CA PHE A 183 0.68 -15.39 -0.36
C PHE A 183 2.21 -15.27 -0.32
N ALA A 184 2.82 -14.71 -1.35
CA ALA A 184 4.26 -14.52 -1.40
C ALA A 184 4.77 -13.46 -0.41
N GLU A 185 4.02 -12.38 -0.18
CA GLU A 185 4.34 -11.33 0.80
C GLU A 185 4.31 -11.84 2.25
N ASN A 186 3.44 -12.81 2.56
CA ASN A 186 3.33 -13.41 3.89
C ASN A 186 4.26 -14.61 4.12
N PHE A 187 5.11 -14.93 3.17
CA PHE A 187 6.12 -15.99 3.33
C PHE A 187 7.29 -15.41 4.13
N ASP A 188 7.65 -16.01 5.29
CA ASP A 188 8.77 -15.54 6.10
C ASP A 188 10.10 -15.67 5.32
N PRO A 189 10.73 -14.52 4.94
CA PRO A 189 11.94 -14.55 4.13
C PRO A 189 13.14 -15.13 4.86
N TYR A 190 13.14 -15.17 6.20
CA TYR A 190 14.28 -15.59 7.00
C TYR A 190 14.42 -17.11 7.10
N GLU A 191 13.35 -17.85 6.96
CA GLU A 191 13.39 -19.31 7.06
C GLU A 191 13.67 -20.01 5.71
N TYR A 192 13.44 -19.30 4.56
CA TYR A 192 13.48 -19.86 3.21
C TYR A 192 14.04 -18.92 2.14
N MET A 193 15.07 -18.12 2.44
CA MET A 193 15.59 -17.08 1.52
C MET A 193 15.87 -17.55 0.09
N ASP A 194 16.38 -18.76 -0.10
CA ASP A 194 16.66 -19.28 -1.46
C ASP A 194 15.35 -19.61 -2.22
N GLN A 195 14.33 -20.11 -1.52
CA GLN A 195 13.03 -20.45 -2.13
C GLN A 195 12.15 -19.22 -2.36
N VAL A 196 12.23 -18.20 -1.50
CA VAL A 196 11.51 -16.93 -1.66
C VAL A 196 11.99 -16.15 -2.89
N ASN A 197 13.29 -16.08 -3.11
CA ASN A 197 13.85 -15.44 -4.31
C ASN A 197 13.40 -16.15 -5.60
N ASP A 198 13.35 -17.46 -5.60
CA ASP A 198 12.84 -18.25 -6.73
C ASP A 198 11.32 -18.02 -6.91
N VAL A 199 10.55 -17.96 -5.83
CA VAL A 199 9.11 -17.69 -5.86
C VAL A 199 8.83 -16.30 -6.39
N GLN A 200 9.51 -15.26 -5.90
CA GLN A 200 9.32 -13.88 -6.37
C GLN A 200 9.73 -13.70 -7.84
N ALA A 201 10.82 -14.34 -8.28
CA ALA A 201 11.22 -14.31 -9.68
C ALA A 201 10.17 -14.98 -10.58
N HIS A 202 9.56 -16.10 -10.15
CA HIS A 202 8.53 -16.80 -10.89
C HIS A 202 7.15 -16.14 -10.84
N ILE A 203 6.82 -15.38 -9.80
CA ILE A 203 5.51 -14.73 -9.68
C ILE A 203 5.19 -13.84 -10.88
N GLN A 204 6.12 -13.02 -11.34
CA GLN A 204 5.89 -12.14 -12.49
C GLN A 204 5.67 -12.93 -13.79
N GLU A 205 6.39 -14.04 -13.96
CA GLU A 205 6.19 -14.95 -15.08
C GLU A 205 4.83 -15.65 -15.00
N ILE A 206 4.44 -16.13 -13.81
CA ILE A 206 3.15 -16.76 -13.55
C ILE A 206 2.00 -15.77 -13.79
N LYS A 207 2.13 -14.51 -13.35
CA LYS A 207 1.15 -13.45 -13.63
C LYS A 207 0.97 -13.22 -15.13
N ALA A 208 2.07 -13.12 -15.87
CA ALA A 208 2.03 -12.95 -17.32
C ALA A 208 1.37 -14.16 -18.02
N ASP A 209 1.65 -15.36 -17.56
CA ASP A 209 1.07 -16.59 -18.07
C ASP A 209 -0.43 -16.73 -17.75
N LEU A 210 -0.84 -16.34 -16.51
CA LEU A 210 -2.25 -16.27 -16.13
C LEU A 210 -3.01 -15.24 -16.97
N ALA A 211 -2.45 -14.06 -17.20
CA ALA A 211 -3.01 -13.03 -18.07
C ALA A 211 -3.15 -13.52 -19.53
N ALA A 212 -2.27 -14.43 -19.97
CA ALA A 212 -2.32 -15.09 -21.27
C ALA A 212 -3.24 -16.34 -21.29
N GLY A 213 -3.94 -16.64 -20.18
CA GLY A 213 -4.81 -17.83 -20.04
C GLY A 213 -4.06 -19.14 -19.83
N LYS A 214 -2.79 -19.09 -19.46
CA LYS A 214 -1.98 -20.28 -19.18
C LYS A 214 -1.99 -20.57 -17.68
N THR A 215 -2.66 -21.61 -17.26
CA THR A 215 -2.83 -22.00 -15.85
C THR A 215 -1.83 -23.07 -15.36
N ALA A 216 -1.17 -23.76 -16.28
CA ALA A 216 -0.29 -24.87 -15.94
C ALA A 216 0.90 -24.49 -15.04
N PRO A 217 1.67 -23.40 -15.26
CA PRO A 217 2.77 -22.99 -14.38
C PRO A 217 2.29 -22.66 -12.97
N TYR A 218 1.13 -22.02 -12.86
CA TYR A 218 0.53 -21.67 -11.57
C TYR A 218 0.11 -22.92 -10.80
N ARG A 219 -0.44 -23.90 -11.49
CA ARG A 219 -0.81 -25.19 -10.93
C ARG A 219 0.43 -25.93 -10.37
N GLU A 220 1.50 -25.98 -11.16
CA GLU A 220 2.77 -26.59 -10.77
C GLU A 220 3.37 -25.91 -9.53
N PHE A 221 3.35 -24.59 -9.49
CA PHE A 221 3.81 -23.82 -8.34
C PHE A 221 3.03 -24.18 -7.06
N LEU A 222 1.69 -24.18 -7.11
CA LEU A 222 0.86 -24.53 -5.96
C LEU A 222 1.04 -25.99 -5.53
N ASP A 223 1.17 -26.91 -6.46
CA ASP A 223 1.41 -28.32 -6.16
C ASP A 223 2.78 -28.52 -5.48
N THR A 224 3.81 -27.76 -5.90
CA THR A 224 5.14 -27.74 -5.25
C THR A 224 5.06 -27.12 -3.85
N ALA A 225 4.37 -25.98 -3.68
CA ALA A 225 4.20 -25.36 -2.38
C ALA A 225 3.48 -26.27 -1.38
N ILE A 226 2.48 -27.02 -1.81
CA ILE A 226 1.74 -27.99 -0.99
C ILE A 226 2.66 -29.17 -0.59
N ALA A 227 3.54 -29.62 -1.49
CA ALA A 227 4.39 -30.80 -1.27
C ALA A 227 5.64 -30.50 -0.43
N GLU A 228 6.23 -29.32 -0.57
CA GLU A 228 7.56 -29.00 -0.07
C GLU A 228 7.57 -27.98 1.07
N SER A 229 6.50 -27.15 1.22
CA SER A 229 6.45 -26.18 2.32
C SER A 229 6.38 -26.87 3.67
N ARG A 230 7.16 -26.37 4.62
CA ARG A 230 7.17 -26.82 6.02
C ARG A 230 6.22 -26.00 6.90
N GLU A 231 5.74 -24.88 6.37
CA GLU A 231 4.82 -24.00 7.08
C GLU A 231 3.38 -24.44 6.84
N GLU A 232 2.68 -24.82 7.91
CA GLU A 232 1.31 -25.35 7.84
C GLU A 232 0.33 -24.33 7.25
N THR A 233 0.48 -23.05 7.61
CA THR A 233 -0.34 -21.94 7.10
C THR A 233 -0.17 -21.76 5.59
N ALA A 234 1.06 -21.81 5.09
CA ALA A 234 1.36 -21.70 3.67
C ALA A 234 0.76 -22.86 2.86
N VAL A 235 0.84 -24.08 3.39
CA VAL A 235 0.21 -25.28 2.79
C VAL A 235 -1.30 -25.13 2.73
N GLU A 236 -1.94 -24.63 3.78
CA GLU A 236 -3.39 -24.40 3.81
C GLU A 236 -3.84 -23.37 2.76
N VAL A 237 -3.14 -22.25 2.68
CA VAL A 237 -3.41 -21.20 1.66
C VAL A 237 -3.19 -21.76 0.26
N ALA A 238 -2.11 -22.46 0.00
CA ALA A 238 -1.85 -23.07 -1.29
C ALA A 238 -2.95 -24.08 -1.70
N LYS A 239 -3.46 -24.89 -0.78
CA LYS A 239 -4.61 -25.79 -1.02
C LYS A 239 -5.88 -25.05 -1.39
N VAL A 240 -6.18 -23.90 -0.72
CA VAL A 240 -7.34 -23.09 -1.03
C VAL A 240 -7.22 -22.49 -2.44
N LEU A 241 -6.06 -21.91 -2.77
CA LEU A 241 -5.79 -21.35 -4.10
C LEU A 241 -5.84 -22.42 -5.20
N ARG A 242 -5.28 -23.61 -4.91
CA ARG A 242 -5.33 -24.76 -5.82
C ARG A 242 -6.77 -25.21 -6.13
N SER A 243 -7.62 -25.22 -5.08
CA SER A 243 -9.04 -25.55 -5.23
C SER A 243 -9.80 -24.49 -6.06
N GLN A 244 -9.44 -23.21 -5.93
CA GLN A 244 -10.03 -22.14 -6.76
C GLN A 244 -9.58 -22.26 -8.22
N LEU A 245 -8.30 -22.53 -8.47
CA LEU A 245 -7.80 -22.77 -9.81
C LEU A 245 -8.50 -23.93 -10.51
N ASP A 246 -8.79 -25.02 -9.78
CA ASP A 246 -9.50 -26.17 -10.32
C ASP A 246 -10.97 -25.89 -10.68
N LYS A 247 -11.57 -24.86 -10.11
CA LYS A 247 -12.92 -24.42 -10.50
C LYS A 247 -12.90 -23.60 -11.80
N ILE A 248 -11.82 -22.84 -12.04
CA ILE A 248 -11.67 -21.99 -13.22
C ILE A 248 -11.19 -22.81 -14.41
N ASP A 249 -10.17 -23.62 -14.20
CA ASP A 249 -9.58 -24.52 -15.20
C ASP A 249 -9.48 -25.95 -14.62
N PRO A 250 -10.54 -26.73 -14.67
CA PRO A 250 -10.54 -28.08 -14.15
C PRO A 250 -9.49 -28.93 -14.85
N PRO A 251 -8.71 -29.74 -14.11
CA PRO A 251 -7.74 -30.62 -14.73
C PRO A 251 -8.42 -31.54 -15.75
N LYS A 252 -7.85 -31.62 -16.94
CA LYS A 252 -8.36 -32.51 -17.99
C LYS A 252 -8.42 -33.92 -17.40
N ARG A 253 -9.62 -34.46 -17.27
CA ARG A 253 -9.79 -35.86 -16.86
C ARG A 253 -9.17 -36.71 -17.96
N GLU A 254 -8.04 -37.38 -17.61
CA GLU A 254 -7.50 -38.39 -18.51
C GLU A 254 -8.62 -39.38 -18.88
N SER A 255 -8.81 -39.55 -20.16
CA SER A 255 -9.79 -40.49 -20.66
C SER A 255 -9.46 -41.88 -20.11
N VAL A 256 -10.49 -42.64 -19.75
CA VAL A 256 -10.30 -44.08 -19.34
C VAL A 256 -9.52 -44.82 -20.38
N MET A 257 -9.64 -44.44 -21.64
CA MET A 257 -8.91 -45.02 -22.77
C MET A 257 -7.42 -44.67 -22.73
N GLU A 258 -7.04 -43.45 -22.31
CA GLU A 258 -5.64 -43.06 -22.15
C GLU A 258 -4.97 -43.81 -20.98
N LYS A 259 -5.71 -43.95 -19.86
CA LYS A 259 -5.21 -44.77 -18.72
C LYS A 259 -5.04 -46.24 -19.09
N LEU A 260 -5.95 -46.78 -19.88
CA LEU A 260 -5.84 -48.14 -20.40
C LEU A 260 -4.67 -48.30 -21.40
N ALA A 261 -4.44 -47.29 -22.25
CA ALA A 261 -3.32 -47.30 -23.18
C ALA A 261 -1.98 -47.18 -22.45
N GLN A 262 -1.83 -46.35 -21.45
CA GLN A 262 -0.63 -46.25 -20.60
C GLN A 262 -0.41 -47.52 -19.76
N ALA A 263 -1.47 -48.15 -19.26
CA ALA A 263 -1.38 -49.42 -18.54
C ALA A 263 -0.97 -50.58 -19.48
N ALA A 264 -1.47 -50.57 -20.72
CA ALA A 264 -1.10 -51.55 -21.74
C ALA A 264 0.37 -51.39 -22.19
N GLU A 265 0.87 -50.17 -22.28
CA GLU A 265 2.29 -49.88 -22.60
C GLU A 265 3.24 -50.33 -21.50
N LYS A 266 2.87 -50.16 -20.22
CA LYS A 266 3.64 -50.65 -19.05
C LYS A 266 3.61 -52.15 -18.87
N THR A 267 2.63 -52.84 -19.44
CA THR A 267 2.47 -54.31 -19.34
C THR A 267 2.92 -55.07 -20.57
N ALA A 268 3.42 -54.39 -21.62
CA ALA A 268 3.93 -55.03 -22.80
C ALA A 268 5.18 -55.88 -22.43
N PRO A 269 5.20 -57.21 -22.66
CA PRO A 269 6.35 -58.04 -22.33
C PRO A 269 7.54 -57.64 -23.22
N ALA A 270 8.72 -57.54 -22.56
CA ALA A 270 9.97 -57.26 -23.25
C ALA A 270 10.16 -58.22 -24.43
N SER A 271 10.38 -57.66 -25.63
CA SER A 271 10.65 -58.44 -26.83
C SER A 271 11.76 -59.45 -26.59
N PRO A 272 11.60 -60.70 -27.00
CA PRO A 272 12.62 -61.71 -26.82
C PRO A 272 13.91 -61.35 -27.55
N SER A 273 15.03 -61.37 -26.85
CA SER A 273 16.35 -61.08 -27.40
C SER A 273 16.67 -62.06 -28.57
N PRO A 274 17.31 -61.62 -29.66
CA PRO A 274 17.65 -62.49 -30.77
C PRO A 274 18.65 -63.57 -30.33
N LYS A 275 18.30 -64.81 -30.54
CA LYS A 275 19.17 -65.95 -30.30
C LYS A 275 20.46 -65.81 -31.11
N ARG A 276 21.59 -65.76 -30.43
CA ARG A 276 22.95 -65.83 -30.97
C ARG A 276 23.11 -67.19 -31.68
N LYS A 277 23.33 -67.18 -33.01
CA LYS A 277 23.73 -68.40 -33.75
C LYS A 277 25.15 -68.67 -33.38
N GLU A 278 25.37 -69.94 -32.89
CA GLU A 278 26.70 -70.57 -32.77
C GLU A 278 27.26 -70.89 -34.15
N PRO A 279 28.59 -70.73 -34.38
CA PRO A 279 29.20 -71.17 -35.61
C PRO A 279 29.43 -72.69 -35.59
N GLU A 280 28.91 -73.36 -36.59
CA GLU A 280 29.26 -74.73 -36.88
C GLU A 280 30.73 -74.81 -37.37
N ARG A 281 31.38 -75.92 -36.91
CA ARG A 281 32.72 -76.33 -37.35
C ARG A 281 32.68 -76.97 -38.72
#